data_4b64894b04a1663d055c1852cd37fc50
#
_entry.id   4b64894b04a1663d055c1852cd37fc50
#
_cell.length_a   1.000
_cell.length_b   1.000
_cell.length_c   1.000
_cell.angle_alpha   90.00
_cell.angle_beta   90.00
_cell.angle_gamma   90.00
#
_symmetry.space_group_name_H-M   'P 1'
#
loop_
_entity.id
_entity.type
_entity.pdbx_description
1 polymer ?
#
loop_
_entity_poly.entity_id
_entity_poly.type
_entity_poly.pdbx_seq_one_letter_code
_entity_poly.pdbx_strand_id
1 'polypeptide(L)'
;MVIKKRRWHCLPGQPLTDLDKQVMFWENKGKLVPTRDLIKTPEQIEGIRKSGVVNTGCLDAVAEAIRPGMNTQEIDDICMQYCKDHDAIPACLNYEGYPKSVCTSINEVVCHGIPKEEDVLQEGDIVNVDMTTIVDGYYADASRMFIIGKTTPEKEQLVRVAKECLEIGAETAKPYSFVGDIGHAIEKHCKKYG
;
A
#
# COMPACT_ATOMS: atom_id res chain seq x y z
N MET A 1 27.27 -4.68 11.10
CA MET A 1 26.33 -3.96 12.00
C MET A 1 25.50 -5.01 12.74
N VAL A 2 25.73 -5.23 14.04
CA VAL A 2 24.95 -6.21 14.83
C VAL A 2 23.60 -5.58 15.09
N ILE A 3 22.56 -6.09 14.43
CA ILE A 3 21.17 -5.71 14.73
C ILE A 3 20.90 -6.17 16.16
N LYS A 4 20.87 -5.23 17.13
CA LYS A 4 20.40 -5.55 18.48
C LYS A 4 18.98 -6.12 18.32
N LYS A 5 18.80 -7.40 18.66
CA LYS A 5 17.48 -8.03 18.70
C LYS A 5 16.61 -7.19 19.63
N ARG A 6 15.65 -6.45 19.06
CA ARG A 6 14.58 -5.81 19.85
C ARG A 6 13.77 -6.95 20.46
N ARG A 7 13.57 -6.91 21.77
CA ARG A 7 12.77 -7.91 22.50
C ARG A 7 11.42 -7.34 22.83
N TRP A 8 10.42 -8.22 22.92
CA TRP A 8 9.12 -7.86 23.48
C TRP A 8 9.27 -7.52 24.97
N HIS A 9 8.72 -6.39 25.38
CA HIS A 9 8.72 -5.95 26.78
C HIS A 9 7.28 -5.90 27.28
N CYS A 10 6.99 -6.68 28.34
CA CYS A 10 5.73 -6.59 29.05
C CYS A 10 5.63 -5.29 29.84
N LEU A 11 4.42 -4.80 30.06
CA LEU A 11 4.20 -3.59 30.84
C LEU A 11 4.49 -3.88 32.34
N PRO A 12 5.39 -3.13 33.01
CA PRO A 12 5.73 -3.38 34.41
C PRO A 12 4.52 -3.28 35.32
N GLY A 13 4.38 -4.25 36.24
CA GLY A 13 3.32 -4.24 37.25
C GLY A 13 1.92 -4.59 36.75
N GLN A 14 1.77 -4.93 35.46
CA GLN A 14 0.49 -5.38 34.89
C GLN A 14 0.49 -6.90 34.65
N PRO A 15 -0.67 -7.59 34.77
CA PRO A 15 -0.78 -8.99 34.39
C PRO A 15 -0.54 -9.18 32.90
N LEU A 16 0.04 -10.32 32.53
CA LEU A 16 0.30 -10.67 31.14
C LEU A 16 -1.02 -10.80 30.36
N THR A 17 -1.13 -10.04 29.29
CA THR A 17 -2.23 -10.19 28.33
C THR A 17 -2.04 -11.46 27.48
N ASP A 18 -3.07 -11.89 26.76
CA ASP A 18 -2.94 -13.03 25.83
C ASP A 18 -1.96 -12.73 24.71
N LEU A 19 -1.87 -11.48 24.27
CA LEU A 19 -0.86 -11.01 23.33
C LEU A 19 0.57 -11.20 23.91
N ASP A 20 0.81 -10.80 25.16
CA ASP A 20 2.11 -10.99 25.81
C ASP A 20 2.50 -12.48 25.84
N LYS A 21 1.56 -13.34 26.22
CA LYS A 21 1.78 -14.80 26.30
C LYS A 21 2.15 -15.37 24.91
N GLN A 22 1.42 -14.99 23.85
CA GLN A 22 1.68 -15.46 22.48
C GLN A 22 3.02 -14.97 21.96
N VAL A 23 3.34 -13.69 22.12
CA VAL A 23 4.61 -13.14 21.64
C VAL A 23 5.78 -13.78 22.36
N MET A 24 5.72 -13.91 23.69
CA MET A 24 6.75 -14.57 24.49
C MET A 24 6.93 -16.04 24.11
N PHE A 25 5.84 -16.76 23.86
CA PHE A 25 5.91 -18.15 23.39
C PHE A 25 6.72 -18.30 22.10
N TRP A 26 6.44 -17.44 21.09
CA TRP A 26 7.14 -17.50 19.82
C TRP A 26 8.56 -16.96 19.89
N GLU A 27 8.81 -15.91 20.70
CA GLU A 27 10.16 -15.40 20.96
C GLU A 27 11.05 -16.49 21.61
N ASN A 28 10.52 -17.23 22.59
CA ASN A 28 11.21 -18.34 23.23
C ASN A 28 11.52 -19.51 22.27
N LYS A 29 10.73 -19.64 21.20
CA LYS A 29 11.00 -20.60 20.10
C LYS A 29 11.96 -20.05 19.05
N GLY A 30 12.57 -18.88 19.29
CA GLY A 30 13.54 -18.26 18.37
C GLY A 30 12.92 -17.62 17.14
N LYS A 31 11.60 -17.40 17.11
CA LYS A 31 10.94 -16.68 16.01
C LYS A 31 11.14 -15.18 16.16
N LEU A 32 11.15 -14.48 15.00
CA LEU A 32 11.11 -13.03 14.99
C LEU A 32 9.71 -12.58 15.40
N VAL A 33 9.64 -11.74 16.42
CA VAL A 33 8.37 -11.20 16.95
C VAL A 33 8.35 -9.68 16.83
N PRO A 34 7.16 -9.05 16.74
CA PRO A 34 7.04 -7.59 16.69
C PRO A 34 7.51 -6.97 18.01
N THR A 35 7.81 -5.68 17.97
CA THR A 35 8.01 -4.86 19.18
C THR A 35 6.70 -4.16 19.55
N ARG A 36 6.53 -3.81 20.82
CA ARG A 36 5.28 -3.24 21.34
C ARG A 36 4.92 -1.89 20.71
N ASP A 37 5.91 -1.12 20.27
CA ASP A 37 5.72 0.16 19.54
C ASP A 37 5.00 0.03 18.21
N LEU A 38 4.92 -1.19 17.65
CA LEU A 38 4.13 -1.47 16.45
C LEU A 38 2.61 -1.58 16.72
N ILE A 39 2.22 -1.76 17.99
CA ILE A 39 0.81 -1.85 18.37
C ILE A 39 0.23 -0.44 18.44
N LYS A 40 -0.79 -0.20 17.64
CA LYS A 40 -1.45 1.11 17.56
C LYS A 40 -2.57 1.24 18.60
N THR A 41 -2.73 2.44 19.15
CA THR A 41 -3.88 2.78 19.99
C THR A 41 -5.13 2.99 19.11
N PRO A 42 -6.34 2.97 19.71
CA PRO A 42 -7.57 3.30 19.00
C PRO A 42 -7.52 4.66 18.29
N GLU A 43 -6.92 5.67 18.94
CA GLU A 43 -6.77 7.02 18.39
C GLU A 43 -5.84 7.04 17.18
N GLN A 44 -4.73 6.27 17.24
CA GLN A 44 -3.81 6.12 16.11
C GLN A 44 -4.47 5.38 14.94
N ILE A 45 -5.26 4.34 15.22
CA ILE A 45 -6.02 3.62 14.19
C ILE A 45 -7.02 4.54 13.51
N GLU A 46 -7.71 5.39 14.27
CA GLU A 46 -8.65 6.36 13.71
C GLU A 46 -7.94 7.44 12.86
N GLY A 47 -6.76 7.91 13.29
CA GLY A 47 -5.93 8.80 12.49
C GLY A 47 -5.52 8.17 11.15
N ILE A 48 -5.05 6.91 11.16
CA ILE A 48 -4.72 6.15 9.94
C ILE A 48 -5.96 5.99 9.06
N ARG A 49 -7.13 5.72 9.64
CA ARG A 49 -8.40 5.57 8.90
C ARG A 49 -8.79 6.87 8.17
N LYS A 50 -8.65 8.02 8.83
CA LYS A 50 -8.90 9.33 8.20
C LYS A 50 -8.00 9.56 7.00
N SER A 51 -6.69 9.30 7.14
CA SER A 51 -5.76 9.38 6.01
C SER A 51 -6.15 8.40 4.90
N GLY A 52 -6.59 7.18 5.25
CA GLY A 52 -7.07 6.18 4.30
C GLY A 52 -8.28 6.63 3.48
N VAL A 53 -9.21 7.36 4.09
CA VAL A 53 -10.36 7.94 3.36
C VAL A 53 -9.90 8.97 2.33
N VAL A 54 -8.96 9.85 2.69
CA VAL A 54 -8.40 10.83 1.74
C VAL A 54 -7.60 10.13 0.65
N ASN A 55 -6.80 9.13 0.99
CA ASN A 55 -6.00 8.35 0.05
C ASN A 55 -6.88 7.65 -1.01
N THR A 56 -7.91 6.93 -0.58
CA THR A 56 -8.82 6.24 -1.50
C THR A 56 -9.64 7.22 -2.34
N GLY A 57 -10.07 8.36 -1.77
CA GLY A 57 -10.75 9.41 -2.49
C GLY A 57 -9.87 10.06 -3.57
N CYS A 58 -8.57 10.20 -3.32
CA CYS A 58 -7.63 10.65 -4.35
C CYS A 58 -7.57 9.67 -5.54
N LEU A 59 -7.50 8.37 -5.26
CA LEU A 59 -7.54 7.33 -6.31
C LEU A 59 -8.90 7.28 -7.04
N ASP A 60 -9.99 7.64 -6.38
CA ASP A 60 -11.31 7.77 -7.00
C ASP A 60 -11.35 8.98 -7.95
N ALA A 61 -10.78 10.12 -7.56
CA ALA A 61 -10.65 11.29 -8.43
C ALA A 61 -9.82 10.99 -9.69
N VAL A 62 -8.74 10.21 -9.55
CA VAL A 62 -8.00 9.71 -10.72
C VAL A 62 -8.86 8.81 -11.58
N ALA A 63 -9.66 7.90 -10.97
CA ALA A 63 -10.53 6.98 -11.70
C ALA A 63 -11.59 7.68 -12.56
N GLU A 64 -12.08 8.84 -12.10
CA GLU A 64 -13.06 9.65 -12.83
C GLU A 64 -12.43 10.39 -14.03
N ALA A 65 -11.14 10.68 -13.98
CA ALA A 65 -10.45 11.50 -14.97
C ALA A 65 -9.66 10.68 -16.00
N ILE A 66 -9.12 9.52 -15.59
CA ILE A 66 -8.14 8.76 -16.38
C ILE A 66 -8.73 8.25 -17.69
N ARG A 67 -8.01 8.47 -18.82
CA ARG A 67 -8.47 8.13 -20.16
C ARG A 67 -7.30 7.97 -21.13
N PRO A 68 -7.50 7.36 -22.29
CA PRO A 68 -6.53 7.41 -23.38
C PRO A 68 -6.18 8.86 -23.76
N GLY A 69 -4.93 9.13 -24.05
CA GLY A 69 -4.40 10.45 -24.40
C GLY A 69 -4.06 11.36 -23.22
N MET A 70 -4.40 10.98 -21.99
CA MET A 70 -3.97 11.66 -20.78
C MET A 70 -2.50 11.34 -20.50
N ASN A 71 -1.70 12.30 -20.10
CA ASN A 71 -0.33 12.03 -19.68
C ASN A 71 -0.24 11.82 -18.16
N THR A 72 0.86 11.24 -17.69
CA THR A 72 1.00 10.93 -16.26
C THR A 72 1.24 12.16 -15.38
N GLN A 73 1.70 13.29 -15.96
CA GLN A 73 1.75 14.56 -15.24
C GLN A 73 0.36 15.06 -14.84
N GLU A 74 -0.66 14.89 -15.72
CA GLU A 74 -2.05 15.25 -15.38
C GLU A 74 -2.58 14.41 -14.18
N ILE A 75 -2.10 13.16 -14.02
CA ILE A 75 -2.43 12.34 -12.84
C ILE A 75 -1.80 12.92 -11.58
N ASP A 76 -0.53 13.32 -11.66
CA ASP A 76 0.18 14.00 -10.55
C ASP A 76 -0.54 15.28 -10.15
N ASP A 77 -0.97 16.08 -11.12
CA ASP A 77 -1.69 17.35 -10.88
C ASP A 77 -3.02 17.10 -10.15
N ILE A 78 -3.78 16.06 -10.53
CA ILE A 78 -5.01 15.66 -9.85
C ILE A 78 -4.70 15.27 -8.40
N CYS A 79 -3.70 14.43 -8.17
CA CYS A 79 -3.32 13.98 -6.83
C CYS A 79 -2.87 15.15 -5.94
N MET A 80 -2.06 16.05 -6.48
CA MET A 80 -1.62 17.27 -5.78
C MET A 80 -2.80 18.16 -5.40
N GLN A 81 -3.72 18.41 -6.34
CA GLN A 81 -4.89 19.25 -6.09
C GLN A 81 -5.81 18.58 -5.06
N TYR A 82 -6.06 17.29 -5.19
CA TYR A 82 -6.89 16.54 -4.23
C TYR A 82 -6.32 16.62 -2.81
N CYS A 83 -5.02 16.40 -2.64
CA CYS A 83 -4.36 16.53 -1.34
C CYS A 83 -4.53 17.92 -0.76
N LYS A 84 -4.32 18.97 -1.57
CA LYS A 84 -4.49 20.36 -1.16
C LYS A 84 -5.91 20.67 -0.69
N ASP A 85 -6.92 20.16 -1.39
CA ASP A 85 -8.34 20.39 -1.07
C ASP A 85 -8.80 19.65 0.19
N HIS A 86 -8.02 18.65 0.64
CA HIS A 86 -8.31 17.83 1.81
C HIS A 86 -7.30 18.00 2.96
N ASP A 87 -6.52 19.08 2.96
CA ASP A 87 -5.49 19.35 3.97
C ASP A 87 -4.52 18.18 4.20
N ALA A 88 -4.23 17.42 3.13
CA ALA A 88 -3.32 16.29 3.14
C ALA A 88 -1.97 16.63 2.49
N ILE A 89 -0.94 15.90 2.87
CA ILE A 89 0.40 16.01 2.29
C ILE A 89 0.65 14.71 1.48
N PRO A 90 1.04 14.81 0.18
CA PRO A 90 1.51 13.65 -0.56
C PRO A 90 2.88 13.22 -0.03
N ALA A 91 2.97 12.02 0.54
CA ALA A 91 4.17 11.56 1.24
C ALA A 91 5.37 11.31 0.32
N CYS A 92 5.12 10.99 -0.95
CA CYS A 92 6.19 10.75 -1.92
C CYS A 92 6.96 12.02 -2.28
N LEU A 93 6.30 13.18 -2.26
CA LEU A 93 6.90 14.45 -2.70
C LEU A 93 8.10 14.83 -1.83
N ASN A 94 9.26 14.97 -2.47
CA ASN A 94 10.54 15.27 -1.84
C ASN A 94 11.11 14.17 -0.91
N TYR A 95 10.45 13.00 -0.82
CA TYR A 95 10.99 11.87 -0.08
C TYR A 95 12.20 11.31 -0.82
N GLU A 96 13.38 11.35 -0.19
CA GLU A 96 14.66 10.94 -0.77
C GLU A 96 14.95 11.54 -2.18
N GLY A 97 14.40 12.72 -2.45
CA GLY A 97 14.57 13.42 -3.73
C GLY A 97 13.55 13.05 -4.81
N TYR A 98 12.51 12.26 -4.48
CA TYR A 98 11.43 11.96 -5.43
C TYR A 98 10.63 13.23 -5.78
N PRO A 99 10.47 13.59 -7.08
CA PRO A 99 10.02 14.94 -7.46
C PRO A 99 8.49 15.11 -7.57
N LYS A 100 7.70 14.04 -7.38
CA LYS A 100 6.27 14.00 -7.66
C LYS A 100 5.44 13.56 -6.44
N SER A 101 4.12 13.79 -6.50
CA SER A 101 3.19 13.45 -5.42
C SER A 101 2.76 11.99 -5.41
N VAL A 102 2.83 11.32 -6.55
CA VAL A 102 2.31 9.98 -6.82
C VAL A 102 3.28 9.21 -7.71
N CYS A 103 3.25 7.88 -7.66
CA CYS A 103 3.95 7.06 -8.63
C CYS A 103 2.98 6.57 -9.71
N THR A 104 3.42 6.59 -10.97
CA THR A 104 2.64 6.10 -12.12
C THR A 104 3.47 5.10 -12.92
N SER A 105 3.11 3.83 -12.85
CA SER A 105 3.89 2.74 -13.46
C SER A 105 3.10 2.10 -14.58
N ILE A 106 3.51 2.38 -15.83
CA ILE A 106 2.81 1.93 -17.05
C ILE A 106 3.43 0.61 -17.54
N ASN A 107 2.59 -0.36 -17.85
CA ASN A 107 2.94 -1.65 -18.47
C ASN A 107 4.10 -2.37 -17.74
N GLU A 108 5.31 -2.40 -18.34
CA GLU A 108 6.50 -3.09 -17.82
C GLU A 108 7.20 -2.36 -16.67
N VAL A 109 6.82 -1.12 -16.36
CA VAL A 109 7.36 -0.40 -15.19
C VAL A 109 6.78 -1.02 -13.93
N VAL A 110 7.61 -1.70 -13.16
CA VAL A 110 7.16 -2.50 -12.01
C VAL A 110 6.63 -1.63 -10.87
N CYS A 111 7.35 -0.54 -10.53
CA CYS A 111 6.96 0.40 -9.48
C CYS A 111 7.74 1.72 -9.61
N HIS A 112 7.32 2.73 -8.83
CA HIS A 112 7.99 4.02 -8.68
C HIS A 112 8.20 4.79 -10.00
N GLY A 113 7.35 4.58 -11.00
CA GLY A 113 7.35 5.39 -12.22
C GLY A 113 7.10 6.86 -11.87
N ILE A 114 7.92 7.75 -12.46
CA ILE A 114 7.86 9.19 -12.18
C ILE A 114 6.91 9.85 -13.20
N PRO A 115 5.83 10.49 -12.78
CA PRO A 115 4.93 11.24 -13.67
C PRO A 115 5.65 12.27 -14.54
N LYS A 116 5.33 12.31 -15.83
CA LYS A 116 5.89 13.26 -16.78
C LYS A 116 4.96 13.47 -17.99
N GLU A 117 5.13 14.58 -18.70
CA GLU A 117 4.29 14.96 -19.85
C GLU A 117 4.46 14.02 -21.05
N GLU A 118 5.67 13.42 -21.21
CA GLU A 118 5.97 12.53 -22.33
C GLU A 118 5.30 11.15 -22.20
N ASP A 119 4.92 10.75 -21.00
CA ASP A 119 4.25 9.46 -20.73
C ASP A 119 2.74 9.58 -20.96
N VAL A 120 2.33 9.49 -22.22
CA VAL A 120 0.94 9.59 -22.64
C VAL A 120 0.30 8.21 -22.69
N LEU A 121 -0.77 8.01 -21.90
CA LEU A 121 -1.53 6.76 -21.82
C LEU A 121 -2.19 6.42 -23.16
N GLN A 122 -1.99 5.19 -23.61
CA GLN A 122 -2.56 4.69 -24.86
C GLN A 122 -3.69 3.70 -24.58
N GLU A 123 -4.56 3.51 -25.56
CA GLU A 123 -5.54 2.42 -25.54
C GLU A 123 -4.82 1.07 -25.36
N GLY A 124 -5.26 0.30 -24.38
CA GLY A 124 -4.67 -1.01 -24.06
C GLY A 124 -3.55 -0.99 -23.03
N ASP A 125 -3.14 0.17 -22.54
CA ASP A 125 -2.20 0.26 -21.42
C ASP A 125 -2.85 -0.20 -20.11
N ILE A 126 -2.01 -0.69 -19.22
CA ILE A 126 -2.33 -0.83 -17.80
C ILE A 126 -1.41 0.10 -17.02
N VAL A 127 -1.92 0.81 -16.04
CA VAL A 127 -1.13 1.71 -15.21
C VAL A 127 -1.45 1.51 -13.73
N ASN A 128 -0.41 1.35 -12.92
CA ASN A 128 -0.53 1.41 -11.47
C ASN A 128 -0.35 2.86 -11.02
N VAL A 129 -1.33 3.39 -10.31
CA VAL A 129 -1.25 4.70 -9.64
C VAL A 129 -1.12 4.43 -8.16
N ASP A 130 -0.01 4.83 -7.57
CA ASP A 130 0.39 4.51 -6.21
C ASP A 130 0.58 5.79 -5.40
N MET A 131 -0.30 5.96 -4.40
CA MET A 131 -0.44 7.21 -3.65
C MET A 131 -0.31 6.95 -2.16
N THR A 132 0.57 7.72 -1.50
CA THR A 132 0.64 7.79 -0.05
C THR A 132 0.26 9.17 0.44
N THR A 133 -0.71 9.24 1.34
CA THR A 133 -1.17 10.49 1.97
C THR A 133 -0.78 10.59 3.44
N ILE A 134 -0.58 11.81 3.91
CA ILE A 134 -0.40 12.14 5.33
C ILE A 134 -1.49 13.11 5.74
N VAL A 135 -2.33 12.72 6.70
CA VAL A 135 -3.34 13.59 7.32
C VAL A 135 -3.10 13.61 8.82
N ASP A 136 -2.97 14.80 9.41
CA ASP A 136 -2.69 14.97 10.85
C ASP A 136 -1.48 14.14 11.34
N GLY A 137 -0.47 13.93 10.48
CA GLY A 137 0.72 13.13 10.79
C GLY A 137 0.53 11.62 10.67
N TYR A 138 -0.63 11.13 10.25
CA TYR A 138 -0.91 9.71 10.00
C TYR A 138 -0.83 9.38 8.50
N TYR A 139 -0.15 8.27 8.20
CA TYR A 139 0.07 7.79 6.84
C TYR A 139 -1.00 6.80 6.41
N ALA A 140 -1.40 6.89 5.16
CA ALA A 140 -2.12 5.83 4.46
C ALA A 140 -1.56 5.68 3.05
N ASP A 141 -1.41 4.44 2.64
CA ASP A 141 -0.78 4.06 1.39
C ASP A 141 -1.65 3.04 0.66
N ALA A 142 -1.96 3.33 -0.60
CA ALA A 142 -2.68 2.42 -1.48
C ALA A 142 -2.37 2.69 -2.94
N SER A 143 -2.43 1.62 -3.73
CA SER A 143 -2.33 1.73 -5.18
C SER A 143 -3.55 1.14 -5.87
N ARG A 144 -3.78 1.58 -7.10
CA ARG A 144 -4.85 1.04 -7.95
C ARG A 144 -4.35 0.83 -9.37
N MET A 145 -4.69 -0.33 -9.93
CA MET A 145 -4.49 -0.59 -11.36
C MET A 145 -5.64 -0.05 -12.18
N PHE A 146 -5.32 0.64 -13.26
CA PHE A 146 -6.27 1.10 -14.27
C PHE A 146 -5.97 0.44 -15.62
N ILE A 147 -7.00 0.00 -16.30
CA ILE A 147 -6.95 -0.46 -17.69
C ILE A 147 -7.44 0.69 -18.56
N ILE A 148 -6.62 1.12 -19.50
CA ILE A 148 -6.90 2.27 -20.35
C ILE A 148 -7.62 1.77 -21.60
N GLY A 149 -8.95 1.98 -21.65
CA GLY A 149 -9.79 1.50 -22.73
C GLY A 149 -9.86 -0.03 -22.81
N LYS A 150 -9.68 -0.63 -24.01
CA LYS A 150 -9.67 -2.08 -24.23
C LYS A 150 -8.25 -2.59 -24.24
N THR A 151 -7.97 -3.67 -23.52
CA THR A 151 -6.65 -4.29 -23.46
C THR A 151 -6.68 -5.77 -23.86
N THR A 152 -5.53 -6.45 -23.77
CA THR A 152 -5.43 -7.87 -24.09
C THR A 152 -5.92 -8.75 -22.93
N PRO A 153 -6.40 -10.00 -23.22
CA PRO A 153 -6.83 -10.93 -22.18
C PRO A 153 -5.74 -11.22 -21.12
N GLU A 154 -4.46 -11.20 -21.51
CA GLU A 154 -3.32 -11.42 -20.62
C GLU A 154 -3.20 -10.28 -19.61
N LYS A 155 -3.32 -9.01 -20.06
CA LYS A 155 -3.28 -7.84 -19.18
C LYS A 155 -4.51 -7.79 -18.26
N GLU A 156 -5.70 -8.12 -18.78
CA GLU A 156 -6.92 -8.24 -17.95
C GLU A 156 -6.75 -9.31 -16.88
N GLN A 157 -6.21 -10.48 -17.23
CA GLN A 157 -5.92 -11.54 -16.27
C GLN A 157 -4.93 -11.08 -15.22
N LEU A 158 -3.84 -10.41 -15.61
CA LEU A 158 -2.82 -9.91 -14.69
C LEU A 158 -3.42 -8.95 -13.65
N VAL A 159 -4.19 -7.96 -14.09
CA VAL A 159 -4.85 -6.98 -13.21
C VAL A 159 -5.83 -7.67 -12.27
N ARG A 160 -6.65 -8.59 -12.78
CA ARG A 160 -7.61 -9.36 -11.98
C ARG A 160 -6.91 -10.23 -10.94
N VAL A 161 -5.89 -11.00 -11.34
CA VAL A 161 -5.16 -11.90 -10.42
C VAL A 161 -4.41 -11.10 -9.36
N ALA A 162 -3.84 -9.95 -9.70
CA ALA A 162 -3.20 -9.07 -8.72
C ALA A 162 -4.20 -8.58 -7.65
N LYS A 163 -5.42 -8.20 -8.07
CA LYS A 163 -6.49 -7.83 -7.13
C LYS A 163 -6.92 -9.01 -6.25
N GLU A 164 -7.10 -10.19 -6.83
CA GLU A 164 -7.40 -11.42 -6.08
C GLU A 164 -6.30 -11.73 -5.05
N CYS A 165 -5.02 -11.51 -5.39
CA CYS A 165 -3.89 -11.66 -4.47
C CYS A 165 -3.95 -10.71 -3.28
N LEU A 166 -4.33 -9.43 -3.52
CA LEU A 166 -4.54 -8.46 -2.46
C LEU A 166 -5.63 -8.91 -1.47
N GLU A 167 -6.79 -9.34 -2.00
CA GLU A 167 -7.91 -9.83 -1.19
C GLU A 167 -7.52 -11.05 -0.36
N ILE A 168 -6.86 -12.04 -0.96
CA ILE A 168 -6.34 -13.24 -0.29
C ILE A 168 -5.32 -12.87 0.79
N GLY A 169 -4.42 -11.93 0.51
CA GLY A 169 -3.43 -11.44 1.47
C GLY A 169 -4.10 -10.80 2.69
N ALA A 170 -5.09 -9.95 2.47
CA ALA A 170 -5.85 -9.28 3.52
C ALA A 170 -6.64 -10.29 4.38
N GLU A 171 -7.30 -11.28 3.76
CA GLU A 171 -8.03 -12.33 4.46
C GLU A 171 -7.13 -13.27 5.28
N THR A 172 -5.88 -13.44 4.85
CA THR A 172 -4.87 -14.28 5.54
C THR A 172 -4.29 -13.57 6.77
N ALA A 173 -4.27 -12.24 6.77
CA ALA A 173 -3.74 -11.43 7.87
C ALA A 173 -4.67 -11.45 9.09
N LYS A 174 -4.56 -12.52 9.90
CA LYS A 174 -5.38 -12.72 11.11
C LYS A 174 -4.53 -12.55 12.38
N PRO A 175 -5.14 -12.21 13.51
CA PRO A 175 -4.45 -12.17 14.80
C PRO A 175 -3.68 -13.49 15.03
N TYR A 176 -2.43 -13.38 15.47
CA TYR A 176 -1.52 -14.50 15.79
C TYR A 176 -1.08 -15.38 14.60
N SER A 177 -1.40 -15.01 13.35
CA SER A 177 -0.81 -15.63 12.17
C SER A 177 0.61 -15.11 11.91
N PHE A 178 1.33 -15.77 11.02
CA PHE A 178 2.66 -15.33 10.62
C PHE A 178 2.59 -14.41 9.39
N VAL A 179 3.47 -13.41 9.33
CA VAL A 179 3.59 -12.54 8.14
C VAL A 179 3.87 -13.37 6.87
N GLY A 180 4.65 -14.46 7.01
CA GLY A 180 4.94 -15.38 5.89
C GLY A 180 3.73 -16.11 5.34
N ASP A 181 2.64 -16.26 6.10
CA ASP A 181 1.41 -16.91 5.64
C ASP A 181 0.75 -16.11 4.51
N ILE A 182 0.86 -14.77 4.55
CA ILE A 182 0.35 -13.85 3.51
C ILE A 182 1.04 -14.17 2.17
N GLY A 183 2.38 -14.14 2.15
CA GLY A 183 3.15 -14.43 0.94
C GLY A 183 2.92 -15.84 0.41
N HIS A 184 2.80 -16.84 1.32
CA HIS A 184 2.51 -18.22 0.93
C HIS A 184 1.13 -18.36 0.28
N ALA A 185 0.10 -17.69 0.82
CA ALA A 185 -1.25 -17.74 0.27
C ALA A 185 -1.32 -17.10 -1.13
N ILE A 186 -0.64 -15.95 -1.31
CA ILE A 186 -0.52 -15.25 -2.59
C ILE A 186 0.22 -16.13 -3.61
N GLU A 187 1.39 -16.67 -3.25
CA GLU A 187 2.18 -17.56 -4.12
C GLU A 187 1.38 -18.76 -4.59
N LYS A 188 0.66 -19.40 -3.66
CA LYS A 188 -0.22 -20.54 -3.98
C LYS A 188 -1.32 -20.16 -4.98
N HIS A 189 -1.84 -18.94 -4.90
CA HIS A 189 -2.84 -18.43 -5.84
C HIS A 189 -2.22 -18.17 -7.21
N CYS A 190 -1.10 -17.46 -7.29
CA CYS A 190 -0.41 -17.15 -8.53
C CYS A 190 -0.03 -18.39 -9.35
N LYS A 191 0.45 -19.45 -8.68
CA LYS A 191 0.81 -20.73 -9.32
C LYS A 191 -0.30 -21.39 -10.14
N LYS A 192 -1.55 -20.94 -10.01
CA LYS A 192 -2.66 -21.43 -10.83
C LYS A 192 -2.72 -20.79 -12.23
N TYR A 193 -2.01 -19.67 -12.41
CA TYR A 193 -2.06 -18.85 -13.60
C TYR A 193 -0.74 -18.79 -14.38
N GLY A 194 0.32 -19.40 -13.82
CA GLY A 194 1.66 -19.48 -14.43
C GLY A 194 2.71 -18.65 -13.71
#